data_3aa7d4df169c32f09ddad1c2eed4ca02
#
_entry.id   3aa7d4df169c32f09ddad1c2eed4ca02
#
_cell.length_a   1.000
_cell.length_b   1.000
_cell.length_c   1.000
_cell.angle_alpha   90.00
_cell.angle_beta   90.00
_cell.angle_gamma   90.00
#
_symmetry.space_group_name_H-M   'P 1'
#
loop_
_entity.id
_entity.type
_entity.pdbx_description
1 polymer ?
#
loop_
_entity_poly.entity_id
_entity_poly.type
_entity_poly.pdbx_seq_one_letter_code
_entity_poly.pdbx_strand_id
1 'polypeptide(L)'
;MFEATTILGYKGEYKGKKYAVIGGDGQVTFGNCVLKNNATKIRKLYNNQILSGFAGSTADAFSLFDMFERILENKKGDLLRGVLDFSKEWRKDKYLRRLEAMMIVLNKEHIFILSGTGDVVEPEDEKLTAIGSGGNYALSAARALDRFSDIPPSELITQSLQIAGELCIYTNTNIKILELE
;
A
#
# COMPACT_ATOMS: atom_id res chain seq x y z
N MET A 1 -8.12 19.40 -3.57
CA MET A 1 -7.30 18.17 -3.67
C MET A 1 -7.65 17.27 -2.51
N PHE A 2 -7.99 16.02 -2.77
CA PHE A 2 -8.21 15.03 -1.71
C PHE A 2 -6.85 14.50 -1.30
N GLU A 3 -6.42 14.90 -0.12
CA GLU A 3 -5.19 14.40 0.48
C GLU A 3 -5.56 13.73 1.80
N ALA A 4 -5.10 12.58 2.02
CA ALA A 4 -4.91 11.93 3.31
C ALA A 4 -4.79 10.44 3.09
N THR A 5 -3.62 9.93 3.22
CA THR A 5 -3.42 8.49 3.13
C THR A 5 -2.09 8.13 3.74
N THR A 6 -2.10 7.07 4.51
CA THR A 6 -0.89 6.33 4.86
C THR A 6 -1.13 4.85 4.60
N ILE A 7 -0.32 4.28 3.74
CA ILE A 7 -0.29 2.84 3.47
C ILE A 7 1.11 2.34 3.81
N LEU A 8 1.18 1.25 4.55
CA LEU A 8 2.43 0.59 4.92
C LEU A 8 2.34 -0.90 4.59
N GLY A 9 3.32 -1.41 3.86
CA GLY A 9 3.45 -2.82 3.49
C GLY A 9 4.68 -3.48 4.11
N TYR A 10 4.53 -4.74 4.49
CA TYR A 10 5.57 -5.60 5.02
C TYR A 10 5.56 -6.94 4.28
N LYS A 11 6.73 -7.36 3.81
CA LYS A 11 7.00 -8.71 3.33
C LYS A 11 8.26 -9.24 4.01
N GLY A 12 8.20 -10.39 4.61
CA GLY A 12 9.38 -10.94 5.28
C GLY A 12 9.10 -12.22 6.03
N GLU A 13 10.13 -12.70 6.71
CA GLU A 13 10.06 -13.87 7.57
C GLU A 13 10.09 -13.44 9.05
N TYR A 14 9.21 -14.05 9.84
CA TYR A 14 9.16 -13.90 11.28
C TYR A 14 8.98 -15.27 11.92
N LYS A 15 9.90 -15.62 12.81
CA LYS A 15 9.92 -16.93 13.50
C LYS A 15 9.75 -18.13 12.57
N GLY A 16 10.47 -18.11 11.42
CA GLY A 16 10.48 -19.20 10.44
C GLY A 16 9.28 -19.26 9.52
N LYS A 17 8.34 -18.30 9.59
CA LYS A 17 7.18 -18.22 8.72
C LYS A 17 7.22 -16.95 7.86
N LYS A 18 6.89 -17.08 6.57
CA LYS A 18 6.76 -15.95 5.66
C LYS A 18 5.44 -15.21 5.87
N TYR A 19 5.51 -13.88 5.86
CA TYR A 19 4.38 -12.98 6.00
C TYR A 19 4.32 -11.97 4.86
N ALA A 20 3.11 -11.61 4.48
CA ALA A 20 2.80 -10.42 3.73
C ALA A 20 1.65 -9.70 4.44
N VAL A 21 1.88 -8.47 4.84
CA VAL A 21 0.93 -7.66 5.62
C VAL A 21 0.87 -6.26 5.02
N ILE A 22 -0.32 -5.71 4.89
CA ILE A 22 -0.53 -4.32 4.51
C ILE A 22 -1.49 -3.66 5.49
N GLY A 23 -1.20 -2.42 5.82
CA GLY A 23 -2.09 -1.60 6.64
C GLY A 23 -2.32 -0.23 6.03
N GLY A 24 -3.42 0.38 6.39
CA GLY A 24 -3.78 1.73 5.98
C GLY A 24 -4.64 2.44 7.02
N ASP A 25 -4.53 3.77 7.06
CA ASP A 25 -5.43 4.61 7.83
C ASP A 25 -6.79 4.78 7.14
N GLY A 26 -7.74 5.41 7.83
CA GLY A 26 -9.10 5.61 7.34
C GLY A 26 -9.48 7.04 6.96
N GLN A 27 -8.56 8.01 7.05
CA GLN A 27 -8.89 9.41 6.85
C GLN A 27 -9.02 9.77 5.37
N VAL A 28 -10.07 10.53 5.05
CA VAL A 28 -10.23 11.26 3.79
C VAL A 28 -10.40 12.72 4.13
N THR A 29 -9.55 13.57 3.57
CA THR A 29 -9.50 15.01 3.84
C THR A 29 -9.75 15.80 2.56
N PHE A 30 -10.46 16.90 2.67
CA PHE A 30 -10.64 17.88 1.60
C PHE A 30 -10.28 19.26 2.13
N GLY A 31 -9.19 19.82 1.64
CA GLY A 31 -8.63 21.05 2.21
C GLY A 31 -8.34 20.87 3.70
N ASN A 32 -8.99 21.68 4.54
CA ASN A 32 -8.82 21.64 5.99
C ASN A 32 -9.91 20.83 6.73
N CYS A 33 -10.75 20.11 5.99
CA CYS A 33 -11.87 19.34 6.57
C CYS A 33 -11.67 17.83 6.40
N VAL A 34 -11.89 17.10 7.48
CA VAL A 34 -11.97 15.64 7.43
C VAL A 34 -13.38 15.23 6.97
N LEU A 35 -13.50 14.61 5.81
CA LEU A 35 -14.76 14.14 5.24
C LEU A 35 -15.16 12.74 5.70
N LYS A 36 -14.18 11.87 5.97
CA LYS A 36 -14.40 10.50 6.36
C LYS A 36 -13.23 9.99 7.21
N ASN A 37 -13.55 9.18 8.23
CA ASN A 37 -12.54 8.66 9.16
C ASN A 37 -12.30 7.15 9.05
N ASN A 38 -13.09 6.44 8.26
CA ASN A 38 -13.08 4.98 8.18
C ASN A 38 -13.06 4.44 6.74
N ALA A 39 -12.44 5.16 5.83
CA ALA A 39 -12.25 4.71 4.46
C ALA A 39 -11.41 3.44 4.41
N THR A 40 -11.66 2.61 3.39
CA THR A 40 -10.87 1.43 3.11
C THR A 40 -9.97 1.70 1.91
N LYS A 41 -8.65 1.72 2.14
CA LYS A 41 -7.62 2.05 1.16
C LYS A 41 -6.77 0.86 0.76
N ILE A 42 -7.04 -0.29 1.34
CA ILE A 42 -6.33 -1.55 1.11
C ILE A 42 -7.29 -2.64 0.68
N ARG A 43 -6.79 -3.58 -0.12
CA ARG A 43 -7.62 -4.63 -0.72
C ARG A 43 -6.82 -5.91 -0.95
N LYS A 44 -7.50 -7.07 -0.86
CA LYS A 44 -7.00 -8.34 -1.38
C LYS A 44 -7.44 -8.50 -2.84
N LEU A 45 -6.53 -8.89 -3.70
CA LEU A 45 -6.74 -9.12 -5.13
C LEU A 45 -6.43 -10.57 -5.49
N TYR A 46 -6.89 -11.01 -6.65
CA TYR A 46 -6.63 -12.31 -7.23
C TYR A 46 -6.81 -13.46 -6.22
N ASN A 47 -8.09 -13.82 -5.97
CA ASN A 47 -8.44 -14.90 -5.03
C ASN A 47 -7.78 -14.76 -3.65
N ASN A 48 -7.68 -13.52 -3.14
CA ASN A 48 -7.04 -13.19 -1.86
C ASN A 48 -5.55 -13.56 -1.75
N GLN A 49 -4.83 -13.66 -2.87
CA GLN A 49 -3.41 -14.02 -2.90
C GLN A 49 -2.46 -12.83 -2.96
N ILE A 50 -2.97 -11.63 -3.25
CA ILE A 50 -2.19 -10.41 -3.38
C ILE A 50 -2.82 -9.32 -2.55
N LEU A 51 -1.99 -8.56 -1.83
CA LEU A 51 -2.38 -7.37 -1.09
C LEU A 51 -2.08 -6.13 -1.91
N SER A 52 -2.97 -5.16 -1.87
CA SER A 52 -2.78 -3.88 -2.52
C SER A 52 -3.29 -2.72 -1.67
N GLY A 53 -2.62 -1.58 -1.77
CA GLY A 53 -3.03 -0.33 -1.15
C GLY A 53 -2.79 0.84 -2.11
N PHE A 54 -3.61 1.87 -2.00
CA PHE A 54 -3.64 3.00 -2.92
C PHE A 54 -3.62 4.33 -2.17
N ALA A 55 -2.78 5.25 -2.64
CA ALA A 55 -2.74 6.66 -2.22
C ALA A 55 -3.07 7.55 -3.43
N GLY A 56 -4.15 8.33 -3.32
CA GLY A 56 -4.66 9.20 -4.38
C GLY A 56 -6.18 9.32 -4.34
N SER A 57 -6.81 9.74 -5.44
CA SER A 57 -8.26 9.85 -5.53
C SER A 57 -8.95 8.49 -5.42
N THR A 58 -10.02 8.42 -4.63
CA THR A 58 -10.77 7.16 -4.39
C THR A 58 -11.43 6.63 -5.68
N ALA A 59 -11.91 7.52 -6.55
CA ALA A 59 -12.53 7.11 -7.82
C ALA A 59 -11.52 6.45 -8.75
N ASP A 60 -10.30 6.96 -8.78
CA ASP A 60 -9.21 6.42 -9.59
C ASP A 60 -8.70 5.09 -9.03
N ALA A 61 -8.73 4.92 -7.70
CA ALA A 61 -8.32 3.70 -7.03
C ALA A 61 -9.10 2.47 -7.51
N PHE A 62 -10.42 2.58 -7.60
CA PHE A 62 -11.26 1.46 -8.04
C PHE A 62 -10.94 1.03 -9.46
N SER A 63 -10.78 1.97 -10.37
CA SER A 63 -10.43 1.69 -11.77
C SER A 63 -9.06 1.02 -11.89
N LEU A 64 -8.09 1.46 -11.12
CA LEU A 64 -6.74 0.89 -11.08
C LEU A 64 -6.72 -0.51 -10.46
N PHE A 65 -7.44 -0.74 -9.38
CA PHE A 65 -7.57 -2.08 -8.79
C PHE A 65 -8.22 -3.07 -9.75
N ASP A 66 -9.31 -2.69 -10.41
CA ASP A 66 -10.01 -3.55 -11.36
C ASP A 66 -9.14 -3.88 -12.59
N MET A 67 -8.41 -2.89 -13.10
CA MET A 67 -7.47 -3.11 -14.20
C MET A 67 -6.33 -4.06 -13.79
N PHE A 68 -5.77 -3.85 -12.60
CA PHE A 68 -4.70 -4.69 -12.10
C PHE A 68 -5.16 -6.13 -11.85
N GLU A 69 -6.35 -6.33 -11.29
CA GLU A 69 -6.92 -7.66 -11.07
C GLU A 69 -7.11 -8.43 -12.38
N ARG A 70 -7.63 -7.78 -13.43
CA ARG A 70 -7.73 -8.39 -14.76
C ARG A 70 -6.39 -8.81 -15.34
N ILE A 71 -5.36 -8.00 -15.15
CA ILE A 71 -4.00 -8.34 -15.60
C ILE A 71 -3.45 -9.52 -14.82
N LEU A 72 -3.66 -9.56 -13.50
CA LEU A 72 -3.25 -10.69 -12.66
C LEU A 72 -3.94 -11.99 -13.05
N GLU A 73 -5.23 -11.95 -13.38
CA GLU A 73 -5.95 -13.12 -13.92
C GLU A 73 -5.30 -13.64 -15.20
N ASN A 74 -4.97 -12.76 -16.15
CA ASN A 74 -4.29 -13.10 -17.39
C ASN A 74 -2.88 -13.67 -17.16
N LYS A 75 -2.21 -13.27 -16.08
CA LYS A 75 -0.88 -13.75 -15.69
C LYS A 75 -0.93 -14.89 -14.67
N LYS A 76 -2.12 -15.44 -14.40
CA LYS A 76 -2.32 -16.54 -13.44
C LYS A 76 -1.74 -16.26 -12.05
N GLY A 77 -1.85 -15.00 -11.60
CA GLY A 77 -1.38 -14.55 -10.30
C GLY A 77 0.13 -14.33 -10.17
N ASP A 78 0.89 -14.37 -11.25
CA ASP A 78 2.31 -13.99 -11.26
C ASP A 78 2.44 -12.49 -11.03
N LEU A 79 2.80 -12.10 -9.79
CA LEU A 79 2.82 -10.70 -9.38
C LEU A 79 3.85 -9.88 -10.16
N LEU A 80 5.05 -10.41 -10.38
CA LEU A 80 6.11 -9.70 -11.11
C LEU A 80 5.68 -9.38 -12.55
N ARG A 81 5.16 -10.37 -13.27
CA ARG A 81 4.66 -10.17 -14.63
C ARG A 81 3.44 -9.26 -14.66
N GLY A 82 2.54 -9.42 -13.71
CA GLY A 82 1.36 -8.58 -13.57
C GLY A 82 1.71 -7.12 -13.35
N VAL A 83 2.66 -6.83 -12.48
CA VAL A 83 3.16 -5.47 -12.19
C VAL A 83 3.80 -4.83 -13.42
N LEU A 84 4.61 -5.56 -14.16
CA LEU A 84 5.26 -5.05 -15.38
C LEU A 84 4.26 -4.71 -16.48
N ASP A 85 3.26 -5.57 -16.70
CA ASP A 85 2.21 -5.31 -17.69
C ASP A 85 1.28 -4.18 -17.25
N PHE A 86 0.91 -4.13 -15.98
CA PHE A 86 0.10 -3.04 -15.42
C PHE A 86 0.79 -1.68 -15.56
N SER A 87 2.08 -1.60 -15.26
CA SER A 87 2.90 -0.40 -15.45
C SER A 87 2.88 0.08 -16.91
N LYS A 88 3.01 -0.84 -17.87
CA LYS A 88 2.94 -0.52 -19.30
C LYS A 88 1.56 0.03 -19.71
N GLU A 89 0.48 -0.59 -19.24
CA GLU A 89 -0.89 -0.12 -19.51
C GLU A 89 -1.15 1.24 -18.85
N TRP A 90 -0.69 1.45 -17.63
CA TRP A 90 -0.78 2.74 -16.94
C TRP A 90 -0.11 3.86 -17.75
N ARG A 91 1.10 3.62 -18.26
CA ARG A 91 1.83 4.60 -19.08
C ARG A 91 1.15 4.94 -20.39
N LYS A 92 0.47 3.97 -21.02
CA LYS A 92 -0.21 4.17 -22.32
C LYS A 92 -1.48 4.99 -22.19
N ASP A 93 -2.18 4.86 -21.08
CA ASP A 93 -3.44 5.56 -20.85
C ASP A 93 -3.17 7.04 -20.57
N LYS A 94 -3.69 7.92 -21.45
CA LYS A 94 -3.49 9.37 -21.34
C LYS A 94 -4.09 9.99 -20.09
N TYR A 95 -5.15 9.38 -19.56
CA TYR A 95 -5.80 9.80 -18.33
C TYR A 95 -5.04 9.29 -17.11
N LEU A 96 -4.77 7.99 -17.05
CA LEU A 96 -4.12 7.35 -15.91
C LEU A 96 -2.71 7.90 -15.64
N ARG A 97 -1.92 8.16 -16.67
CA ARG A 97 -0.55 8.69 -16.51
C ARG A 97 -0.47 10.11 -15.95
N ARG A 98 -1.62 10.81 -15.84
CA ARG A 98 -1.71 12.15 -15.23
C ARG A 98 -2.15 12.10 -13.78
N LEU A 99 -2.47 10.91 -13.26
CA LEU A 99 -2.87 10.74 -11.87
C LEU A 99 -1.67 10.92 -10.95
N GLU A 100 -1.82 11.77 -9.97
CA GLU A 100 -0.93 11.82 -8.82
C GLU A 100 -1.33 10.70 -7.85
N ALA A 101 -0.95 9.49 -8.19
CA ALA A 101 -1.35 8.29 -7.48
C ALA A 101 -0.17 7.34 -7.31
N MET A 102 -0.21 6.57 -6.24
CA MET A 102 0.76 5.52 -5.94
C MET A 102 0.03 4.27 -5.44
N MET A 103 0.59 3.11 -5.74
CA MET A 103 0.11 1.84 -5.22
C MET A 103 1.25 1.05 -4.58
N ILE A 104 0.94 0.32 -3.52
CA ILE A 104 1.76 -0.78 -3.02
C ILE A 104 1.05 -2.08 -3.40
N VAL A 105 1.80 -3.04 -3.93
CA VAL A 105 1.31 -4.40 -4.18
C VAL A 105 2.32 -5.39 -3.64
N LEU A 106 1.85 -6.43 -2.97
CA LEU A 106 2.73 -7.43 -2.38
C LEU A 106 2.08 -8.79 -2.23
N ASN A 107 2.93 -9.80 -2.19
CA ASN A 107 2.65 -11.15 -1.73
C ASN A 107 3.80 -11.62 -0.82
N LYS A 108 3.88 -12.91 -0.49
CA LYS A 108 4.95 -13.42 0.37
C LYS A 108 6.33 -13.46 -0.30
N GLU A 109 6.41 -13.27 -1.62
CA GLU A 109 7.65 -13.33 -2.40
C GLU A 109 8.12 -11.95 -2.90
N HIS A 110 7.19 -11.02 -3.16
CA HIS A 110 7.47 -9.72 -3.76
C HIS A 110 6.73 -8.57 -3.08
N ILE A 111 7.36 -7.39 -3.10
CA ILE A 111 6.75 -6.13 -2.69
C ILE A 111 7.19 -5.02 -3.66
N PHE A 112 6.23 -4.27 -4.21
CA PHE A 112 6.49 -3.21 -5.19
C PHE A 112 5.71 -1.94 -4.88
N ILE A 113 6.32 -0.80 -5.22
CA ILE A 113 5.63 0.48 -5.36
C ILE A 113 5.43 0.76 -6.84
N LEU A 114 4.22 1.19 -7.18
CA LEU A 114 3.84 1.66 -8.51
C LEU A 114 3.50 3.15 -8.41
N SER A 115 4.10 3.98 -9.25
CA SER A 115 3.81 5.42 -9.28
C SER A 115 2.89 5.80 -10.43
N GLY A 116 2.29 7.00 -10.35
CA GLY A 116 1.42 7.55 -11.39
C GLY A 116 2.09 7.76 -12.74
N THR A 117 3.42 7.80 -12.78
CA THR A 117 4.21 7.82 -14.02
C THR A 117 4.40 6.43 -14.62
N GLY A 118 3.93 5.38 -13.94
CA GLY A 118 4.09 3.99 -14.36
C GLY A 118 5.45 3.40 -14.00
N ASP A 119 6.17 4.00 -13.04
CA ASP A 119 7.41 3.42 -12.53
C ASP A 119 7.10 2.29 -11.55
N VAL A 120 7.93 1.27 -11.59
CA VAL A 120 7.90 0.13 -10.66
C VAL A 120 9.18 0.17 -9.84
N VAL A 121 9.04 0.25 -8.53
CA VAL A 121 10.16 0.30 -7.60
C VAL A 121 10.03 -0.84 -6.59
N GLU A 122 11.10 -1.62 -6.45
CA GLU A 122 11.25 -2.56 -5.34
C GLU A 122 11.99 -1.83 -4.21
N PRO A 123 11.52 -1.89 -2.94
CA PRO A 123 12.25 -1.29 -1.81
C PRO A 123 13.65 -1.89 -1.67
N GLU A 124 14.62 -1.09 -1.25
CA GLU A 124 16.03 -1.52 -1.12
C GLU A 124 16.19 -2.72 -0.17
N ASP A 125 15.41 -2.76 0.91
CA ASP A 125 15.41 -3.87 1.86
C ASP A 125 14.49 -5.04 1.46
N GLU A 126 13.79 -4.90 0.33
CA GLU A 126 12.77 -5.86 -0.16
C GLU A 126 11.71 -6.25 0.90
N LYS A 127 11.53 -5.45 1.94
CA LYS A 127 10.77 -5.81 3.14
C LYS A 127 9.69 -4.80 3.51
N LEU A 128 10.04 -3.52 3.62
CA LEU A 128 9.18 -2.46 4.12
C LEU A 128 9.06 -1.33 3.11
N THR A 129 7.83 -0.88 2.86
CA THR A 129 7.58 0.31 2.08
C THR A 129 6.30 1.01 2.50
N ALA A 130 6.24 2.32 2.28
CA ALA A 130 5.07 3.13 2.59
C ALA A 130 4.81 4.17 1.51
N ILE A 131 3.56 4.56 1.38
CA ILE A 131 3.11 5.62 0.47
C ILE A 131 2.11 6.54 1.18
N GLY A 132 1.90 7.71 0.61
CA GLY A 132 0.97 8.72 1.09
C GLY A 132 1.60 9.74 2.03
N SER A 133 0.78 10.68 2.51
CA SER A 133 1.22 11.84 3.31
C SER A 133 1.88 11.47 4.64
N GLY A 134 1.41 10.41 5.29
CA GLY A 134 2.02 9.88 6.52
C GLY A 134 3.05 8.77 6.29
N GLY A 135 3.37 8.46 5.03
CA GLY A 135 4.19 7.31 4.67
C GLY A 135 5.59 7.33 5.29
N ASN A 136 6.26 8.46 5.29
CA ASN A 136 7.60 8.57 5.88
C ASN A 136 7.62 8.40 7.39
N TYR A 137 6.59 8.85 8.09
CA TYR A 137 6.47 8.60 9.54
C TYR A 137 6.25 7.12 9.83
N ALA A 138 5.32 6.49 9.10
CA ALA A 138 5.06 5.06 9.25
C ALA A 138 6.28 4.21 8.90
N LEU A 139 6.98 4.52 7.80
CA LEU A 139 8.17 3.79 7.37
C LEU A 139 9.32 3.92 8.37
N SER A 140 9.56 5.11 8.90
CA SER A 140 10.59 5.34 9.91
C SER A 140 10.31 4.55 11.18
N ALA A 141 9.08 4.57 11.67
CA ALA A 141 8.66 3.78 12.82
C ALA A 141 8.79 2.27 12.55
N ALA A 142 8.35 1.81 11.38
CA ALA A 142 8.42 0.41 10.99
C ALA A 142 9.86 -0.11 10.92
N ARG A 143 10.78 0.67 10.36
CA ARG A 143 12.19 0.32 10.30
C ARG A 143 12.84 0.24 11.69
N ALA A 144 12.49 1.16 12.59
CA ALA A 144 12.97 1.12 13.96
C ALA A 144 12.47 -0.12 14.71
N LEU A 145 11.19 -0.43 14.60
CA LEU A 145 10.58 -1.61 15.22
C LEU A 145 11.15 -2.91 14.64
N ASP A 146 11.36 -2.99 13.34
CA ASP A 146 11.95 -4.16 12.69
C ASP A 146 13.39 -4.42 13.12
N ARG A 147 14.17 -3.35 13.34
CA ARG A 147 15.59 -3.46 13.72
C ARG A 147 15.81 -3.73 15.21
N PHE A 148 14.95 -3.22 16.08
CA PHE A 148 15.19 -3.13 17.52
C PHE A 148 14.11 -3.79 18.38
N SER A 149 13.14 -4.48 17.79
CA SER A 149 12.13 -5.21 18.53
C SER A 149 11.86 -6.59 17.91
N ASP A 150 11.22 -7.46 18.68
CA ASP A 150 10.76 -8.78 18.24
C ASP A 150 9.23 -8.86 18.37
N ILE A 151 8.54 -8.09 17.51
CA ILE A 151 7.08 -8.07 17.45
C ILE A 151 6.58 -8.69 16.15
N PRO A 152 5.36 -9.29 16.15
CA PRO A 152 4.78 -9.85 14.94
C PRO A 152 4.58 -8.80 13.85
N PRO A 153 4.64 -9.17 12.56
CA PRO A 153 4.48 -8.23 11.45
C PRO A 153 3.20 -7.39 11.48
N SER A 154 2.05 -7.97 11.81
CA SER A 154 0.79 -7.24 11.94
C SER A 154 0.82 -6.18 13.06
N GLU A 155 1.46 -6.48 14.18
CA GLU A 155 1.66 -5.54 15.29
C GLU A 155 2.63 -4.42 14.89
N LEU A 156 3.73 -4.77 14.21
CA LEU A 156 4.67 -3.80 13.65
C LEU A 156 3.97 -2.78 12.74
N ILE A 157 3.14 -3.25 11.82
CA ILE A 157 2.34 -2.40 10.93
C ILE A 157 1.38 -1.52 11.73
N THR A 158 0.65 -2.09 12.69
CA THR A 158 -0.31 -1.35 13.52
C THR A 158 0.34 -0.22 14.30
N GLN A 159 1.42 -0.51 15.04
CA GLN A 159 2.13 0.48 15.83
C GLN A 159 2.74 1.60 14.97
N SER A 160 3.30 1.24 13.83
CA SER A 160 3.89 2.21 12.90
C SER A 160 2.85 3.16 12.32
N LEU A 161 1.67 2.66 11.98
CA LEU A 161 0.56 3.48 11.48
C LEU A 161 -0.06 4.35 12.58
N GLN A 162 -0.10 3.89 13.83
CA GLN A 162 -0.53 4.70 14.96
C GLN A 162 0.40 5.90 15.17
N ILE A 163 1.71 5.68 15.15
CA ILE A 163 2.70 6.76 15.24
C ILE A 163 2.53 7.76 14.10
N ALA A 164 2.31 7.28 12.87
CA ALA A 164 2.03 8.16 11.75
C ALA A 164 0.76 9.00 11.95
N GLY A 165 -0.30 8.38 12.51
CA GLY A 165 -1.56 9.07 12.83
C GLY A 165 -1.45 10.13 13.93
N GLU A 166 -0.49 9.97 14.84
CA GLU A 166 -0.19 10.95 15.89
C GLU A 166 0.58 12.16 15.36
N LEU A 167 1.37 11.99 14.31
CA LEU A 167 2.28 13.01 13.78
C LEU A 167 1.75 13.73 12.54
N CYS A 168 1.06 13.02 11.67
CA CYS A 168 0.61 13.54 10.38
C CYS A 168 -0.87 13.97 10.46
N ILE A 169 -1.14 15.25 10.22
CA ILE A 169 -2.51 15.81 10.24
C ILE A 169 -3.42 15.22 9.13
N TYR A 170 -2.84 14.61 8.10
CA TYR A 170 -3.56 14.02 6.97
C TYR A 170 -3.80 12.51 7.12
N THR A 171 -3.58 11.96 8.31
CA THR A 171 -3.82 10.54 8.60
C THR A 171 -4.39 10.38 10.00
N ASN A 172 -5.11 9.30 10.24
CA ASN A 172 -5.72 9.02 11.53
C ASN A 172 -5.28 7.66 12.09
N THR A 173 -5.80 7.30 13.24
CA THR A 173 -5.51 6.04 13.93
C THR A 173 -6.60 4.97 13.74
N ASN A 174 -7.53 5.17 12.81
CA ASN A 174 -8.49 4.15 12.38
C ASN A 174 -7.83 3.20 11.38
N ILE A 175 -7.04 2.29 11.88
CA ILE A 175 -6.16 1.44 11.10
C ILE A 175 -6.88 0.16 10.68
N LYS A 176 -6.74 -0.21 9.41
CA LYS A 176 -7.15 -1.50 8.86
C LYS A 176 -5.92 -2.28 8.44
N ILE A 177 -5.91 -3.56 8.72
CA ILE A 177 -4.83 -4.50 8.39
C ILE A 177 -5.38 -5.64 7.56
N LEU A 178 -4.63 -6.03 6.54
CA LEU A 178 -4.83 -7.25 5.77
C LEU A 178 -3.55 -8.06 5.77
N GLU A 179 -3.69 -9.37 5.92
CA GLU A 179 -2.59 -10.33 5.92
C GLU A 179 -2.91 -11.50 5.00
N LEU A 180 -1.90 -12.04 4.32
CA LEU A 180 -2.02 -13.31 3.58
C LEU A 180 -1.77 -14.49 4.52
N GLU A 181 -2.69 -15.43 4.50
CA GLU A 181 -2.60 -16.70 5.24
C GLU A 181 -1.50 -17.63 4.70
#